data_154c010e9032145a917b3bacab46e313
#
_entry.id   154c010e9032145a917b3bacab46e313
#
_cell.length_a   1.000
_cell.length_b   1.000
_cell.length_c   1.000
_cell.angle_alpha   90.00
_cell.angle_beta   90.00
_cell.angle_gamma   90.00
#
_symmetry.space_group_name_H-M   'P 1'
#
loop_
_entity.id
_entity.type
_entity.pdbx_description
1 polymer ?
#
loop_
_entity_poly.entity_id
_entity_poly.type
_entity_poly.pdbx_seq_one_letter_code
_entity_poly.pdbx_strand_id
1 'polypeptide(L)'
;MRKILTAIFTILLATNNIQSVKHVNMNYALNALNNFIDKSIELGEKQWQNFSIIDSEKIVDNQLEEYGYIFSLKSNSNEGYAIVTCEANACSVVEASYDSGSPFKGYEKNHYLVYYSPLEYLVIEKNKAMINSVSLTNIETNRTIDVDRDKKIRFVNNASIRAVPGETIRYINNYSTKFDAINQNTNYNCVATSMAMCLRYLKNIGTISISFDGNSNPSAIAIRNKITDYYSSHSGADGVVRPAINNFGVNHCSPKISTRDDGFWGNSEQTDISFQTVIDEINSNCPLVMMFNPGRVVSSITVNHATACVGYKTLNNTATGGLTFNYTIVHMPNVSSSSTVPTKQISWDYNNIHGYYLVYIG
;
A
#
# COMPACT_ATOMS: atom_id res chain seq x y z
N MET A 1 19.08 -45.05 -41.83
CA MET A 1 19.22 -45.01 -40.32
C MET A 1 19.82 -43.70 -39.76
N ARG A 2 20.79 -42.98 -40.40
CA ARG A 2 21.36 -41.74 -39.86
C ARG A 2 20.42 -40.51 -39.78
N LYS A 3 19.39 -40.40 -40.64
CA LYS A 3 18.46 -39.28 -40.63
C LYS A 3 17.38 -39.31 -39.54
N ILE A 4 17.08 -40.49 -39.03
CA ILE A 4 16.08 -40.68 -37.92
C ILE A 4 16.72 -40.37 -36.58
N LEU A 5 18.03 -40.63 -36.39
CA LEU A 5 18.72 -40.33 -35.17
C LEU A 5 18.86 -38.82 -34.93
N THR A 6 19.04 -38.04 -36.00
CA THR A 6 19.19 -36.57 -35.91
C THR A 6 17.88 -35.91 -35.50
N ALA A 7 16.74 -36.40 -35.99
CA ALA A 7 15.41 -35.86 -35.63
C ALA A 7 15.04 -36.10 -34.17
N ILE A 8 15.39 -37.29 -33.63
CA ILE A 8 15.13 -37.64 -32.23
C ILE A 8 16.01 -36.79 -31.30
N PHE A 9 17.25 -36.48 -31.68
CA PHE A 9 18.14 -35.64 -30.85
C PHE A 9 17.70 -34.16 -30.87
N THR A 10 17.12 -33.67 -31.97
CA THR A 10 16.60 -32.29 -32.05
C THR A 10 15.30 -32.14 -31.23
N ILE A 11 14.48 -33.17 -31.16
CA ILE A 11 13.27 -33.16 -30.30
C ILE A 11 13.62 -33.26 -28.84
N LEU A 12 14.66 -34.04 -28.45
CA LEU A 12 15.11 -34.12 -27.06
C LEU A 12 15.80 -32.84 -26.57
N LEU A 13 16.42 -32.04 -27.45
CA LEU A 13 17.00 -30.74 -27.09
C LEU A 13 15.97 -29.62 -27.00
N ALA A 14 14.81 -29.76 -27.68
CA ALA A 14 13.71 -28.79 -27.58
C ALA A 14 12.84 -28.97 -26.32
N THR A 15 12.92 -30.11 -25.63
CA THR A 15 12.16 -30.37 -24.39
C THR A 15 12.91 -30.04 -23.11
N ASN A 16 14.18 -29.66 -23.18
CA ASN A 16 14.99 -29.36 -22.00
C ASN A 16 15.10 -27.86 -21.64
N ASN A 17 14.32 -26.99 -22.26
CA ASN A 17 14.08 -25.64 -21.74
C ASN A 17 12.87 -25.65 -20.78
N ILE A 18 12.80 -26.60 -19.85
CA ILE A 18 12.08 -26.36 -18.60
C ILE A 18 12.98 -25.37 -17.84
N GLN A 19 12.72 -24.08 -18.02
CA GLN A 19 13.23 -23.09 -17.09
C GLN A 19 12.86 -23.61 -15.70
N SER A 20 13.88 -23.91 -14.90
CA SER A 20 13.68 -24.28 -13.49
C SER A 20 12.88 -23.13 -12.87
N VAL A 21 11.63 -23.40 -12.54
CA VAL A 21 10.79 -22.43 -11.81
C VAL A 21 11.60 -22.06 -10.59
N LYS A 22 11.98 -20.77 -10.50
CA LYS A 22 12.82 -20.27 -9.43
C LYS A 22 11.95 -20.23 -8.18
N HIS A 23 11.97 -21.30 -7.39
CA HIS A 23 11.22 -21.38 -6.15
C HIS A 23 11.84 -20.44 -5.12
N VAL A 24 11.04 -19.56 -4.59
CA VAL A 24 11.42 -18.75 -3.44
C VAL A 24 11.44 -19.66 -2.21
N ASN A 25 12.53 -19.60 -1.45
CA ASN A 25 12.63 -20.39 -0.23
C ASN A 25 11.79 -19.78 0.89
N MET A 26 10.74 -20.49 1.32
CA MET A 26 9.83 -20.08 2.38
C MET A 26 10.56 -19.72 3.69
N ASN A 27 11.65 -20.41 4.02
CA ASN A 27 12.39 -20.11 5.25
C ASN A 27 12.98 -18.70 5.26
N TYR A 28 13.42 -18.17 4.12
CA TYR A 28 13.89 -16.78 4.05
C TYR A 28 12.73 -15.79 4.23
N ALA A 29 11.56 -16.09 3.66
CA ALA A 29 10.37 -15.26 3.84
C ALA A 29 9.89 -15.28 5.30
N LEU A 30 9.88 -16.44 5.96
CA LEU A 30 9.57 -16.57 7.38
C LEU A 30 10.55 -15.81 8.28
N ASN A 31 11.85 -15.89 7.98
CA ASN A 31 12.86 -15.14 8.73
C ASN A 31 12.65 -13.62 8.59
N ALA A 32 12.32 -13.15 7.39
CA ALA A 32 12.02 -11.73 7.17
C ALA A 32 10.78 -11.28 7.96
N LEU A 33 9.72 -12.10 7.96
CA LEU A 33 8.50 -11.82 8.73
C LEU A 33 8.77 -11.82 10.25
N ASN A 34 9.44 -12.84 10.76
CA ASN A 34 9.75 -12.92 12.20
C ASN A 34 10.60 -11.73 12.64
N ASN A 35 11.63 -11.39 11.88
CA ASN A 35 12.46 -10.21 12.18
C ASN A 35 11.63 -8.91 12.19
N PHE A 36 10.71 -8.75 11.23
CA PHE A 36 9.81 -7.59 11.19
C PHE A 36 8.92 -7.51 12.43
N ILE A 37 8.31 -8.64 12.85
CA ILE A 37 7.44 -8.70 14.02
C ILE A 37 8.23 -8.42 15.30
N ASP A 38 9.36 -9.11 15.49
CA ASP A 38 10.19 -8.99 16.70
C ASP A 38 10.69 -7.56 16.87
N LYS A 39 11.21 -6.95 15.79
CA LYS A 39 11.66 -5.57 15.79
C LYS A 39 10.53 -4.57 16.04
N SER A 40 9.35 -4.81 15.48
CA SER A 40 8.17 -3.99 15.75
C SER A 40 7.80 -4.01 17.23
N ILE A 41 7.83 -5.19 17.86
CA ILE A 41 7.56 -5.35 19.30
C ILE A 41 8.65 -4.66 20.14
N GLU A 42 9.93 -4.83 19.81
CA GLU A 42 11.05 -4.16 20.48
C GLU A 42 10.91 -2.64 20.45
N LEU A 43 10.43 -2.09 19.35
CA LEU A 43 10.17 -0.65 19.17
C LEU A 43 8.86 -0.17 19.82
N GLY A 44 8.09 -1.05 20.44
CA GLY A 44 6.90 -0.72 21.23
C GLY A 44 5.56 -0.95 20.54
N GLU A 45 5.52 -1.54 19.35
CA GLU A 45 4.27 -1.94 18.67
C GLU A 45 3.70 -3.22 19.29
N LYS A 46 3.10 -3.09 20.48
CA LYS A 46 2.50 -4.22 21.22
C LYS A 46 1.39 -4.92 20.44
N GLN A 47 0.82 -4.28 19.44
CA GLN A 47 -0.21 -4.84 18.55
C GLN A 47 0.27 -6.10 17.84
N TRP A 48 1.58 -6.23 17.59
CA TRP A 48 2.18 -7.42 16.98
C TRP A 48 2.39 -8.60 17.94
N GLN A 49 2.18 -8.38 19.25
CA GLN A 49 2.34 -9.45 20.25
C GLN A 49 1.29 -10.55 20.06
N ASN A 50 1.71 -11.80 20.29
CA ASN A 50 0.85 -12.99 20.28
C ASN A 50 0.22 -13.34 18.91
N PHE A 51 0.74 -12.79 17.82
CA PHE A 51 0.38 -13.28 16.50
C PHE A 51 1.06 -14.62 16.20
N SER A 52 0.29 -15.54 15.65
CA SER A 52 0.76 -16.78 15.06
C SER A 52 0.43 -16.81 13.57
N ILE A 53 1.29 -17.45 12.79
CA ILE A 53 1.03 -17.71 11.38
C ILE A 53 0.02 -18.87 11.32
N ILE A 54 -1.13 -18.64 10.69
CA ILE A 54 -2.18 -19.64 10.53
C ILE A 54 -2.24 -20.22 9.12
N ASP A 55 -1.73 -19.47 8.15
CA ASP A 55 -1.69 -19.87 6.74
C ASP A 55 -0.63 -19.12 5.97
N SER A 56 -0.22 -19.67 4.82
CA SER A 56 0.72 -19.01 3.90
C SER A 56 0.46 -19.43 2.46
N GLU A 57 0.35 -18.45 1.56
CA GLU A 57 0.13 -18.66 0.15
C GLU A 57 1.21 -18.01 -0.68
N LYS A 58 1.53 -18.61 -1.83
CA LYS A 58 2.53 -18.11 -2.75
C LYS A 58 2.02 -16.90 -3.54
N ILE A 59 2.90 -15.95 -3.76
CA ILE A 59 2.68 -14.83 -4.67
C ILE A 59 3.47 -15.09 -5.94
N VAL A 60 2.81 -14.96 -7.08
CA VAL A 60 3.39 -15.15 -8.41
C VAL A 60 3.28 -13.91 -9.27
N ASP A 61 4.09 -13.80 -10.32
CA ASP A 61 3.91 -12.81 -11.37
C ASP A 61 2.99 -13.33 -12.50
N ASN A 62 2.80 -12.53 -13.55
CA ASN A 62 1.99 -12.93 -14.71
C ASN A 62 2.61 -14.07 -15.55
N GLN A 63 3.87 -14.41 -15.31
CA GLN A 63 4.54 -15.58 -15.87
C GLN A 63 4.38 -16.83 -15.00
N LEU A 64 3.69 -16.69 -13.87
CA LEU A 64 3.51 -17.69 -12.81
C LEU A 64 4.81 -18.05 -12.08
N GLU A 65 5.82 -17.19 -12.13
CA GLU A 65 7.04 -17.36 -11.35
C GLU A 65 6.81 -16.89 -9.91
N GLU A 66 7.19 -17.74 -8.95
CA GLU A 66 7.08 -17.42 -7.53
C GLU A 66 8.08 -16.32 -7.16
N TYR A 67 7.63 -15.27 -6.48
CA TYR A 67 8.52 -14.21 -5.99
C TYR A 67 8.22 -13.75 -4.56
N GLY A 68 7.29 -14.40 -3.87
CA GLY A 68 6.97 -14.06 -2.48
C GLY A 68 5.90 -14.94 -1.86
N TYR A 69 5.48 -14.52 -0.66
CA TYR A 69 4.43 -15.14 0.12
C TYR A 69 3.52 -14.10 0.76
N ILE A 70 2.24 -14.45 0.91
CA ILE A 70 1.37 -13.79 1.87
C ILE A 70 1.19 -14.72 3.05
N PHE A 71 1.38 -14.19 4.25
CA PHE A 71 1.14 -14.88 5.51
C PHE A 71 -0.12 -14.35 6.15
N SER A 72 -1.06 -15.23 6.45
CA SER A 72 -2.22 -14.93 7.27
C SER A 72 -1.86 -15.10 8.74
N LEU A 73 -2.14 -14.09 9.53
CA LEU A 73 -1.74 -13.99 10.92
C LEU A 73 -2.98 -13.93 11.81
N LYS A 74 -2.90 -14.50 13.01
CA LYS A 74 -3.98 -14.45 13.99
C LYS A 74 -3.45 -14.29 15.40
N SER A 75 -4.07 -13.38 16.14
CA SER A 75 -3.96 -13.26 17.58
C SER A 75 -5.29 -13.64 18.24
N ASN A 76 -5.38 -13.55 19.57
CA ASN A 76 -6.62 -13.87 20.29
C ASN A 76 -7.82 -13.00 19.87
N SER A 77 -7.58 -11.77 19.44
CA SER A 77 -8.63 -10.77 19.14
C SER A 77 -8.63 -10.28 17.69
N ASN A 78 -7.53 -10.43 16.96
CA ASN A 78 -7.35 -9.80 15.66
C ASN A 78 -6.87 -10.79 14.61
N GLU A 79 -7.31 -10.58 13.37
CA GLU A 79 -6.68 -11.12 12.18
C GLU A 79 -5.68 -10.10 11.67
N GLY A 80 -4.56 -10.57 11.12
CA GLY A 80 -3.52 -9.79 10.49
C GLY A 80 -3.00 -10.47 9.24
N TYR A 81 -2.13 -9.80 8.52
CA TYR A 81 -1.39 -10.41 7.41
C TYR A 81 -0.04 -9.72 7.20
N ALA A 82 0.82 -10.39 6.45
CA ALA A 82 2.04 -9.79 5.92
C ALA A 82 2.33 -10.31 4.52
N ILE A 83 2.71 -9.42 3.62
CA ILE A 83 3.17 -9.73 2.28
C ILE A 83 4.69 -9.60 2.29
N VAL A 84 5.35 -10.68 1.91
CA VAL A 84 6.81 -10.78 1.84
C VAL A 84 7.21 -11.05 0.41
N THR A 85 8.01 -10.18 -0.18
CA THR A 85 8.61 -10.42 -1.50
C THR A 85 10.08 -10.77 -1.36
N CYS A 86 10.57 -11.55 -2.32
CA CYS A 86 11.95 -12.05 -2.30
C CYS A 86 12.62 -11.82 -3.66
N GLU A 87 13.80 -11.24 -3.63
CA GLU A 87 14.73 -11.22 -4.77
C GLU A 87 15.92 -12.10 -4.44
N ALA A 88 16.07 -13.19 -5.16
CA ALA A 88 17.02 -14.26 -4.86
C ALA A 88 16.80 -14.78 -3.42
N ASN A 89 17.74 -14.53 -2.50
CA ASN A 89 17.65 -14.93 -1.09
C ASN A 89 17.36 -13.76 -0.14
N ALA A 90 17.18 -12.55 -0.67
CA ALA A 90 16.84 -11.38 0.10
C ALA A 90 15.32 -11.21 0.12
N CYS A 91 14.71 -11.48 1.26
CA CYS A 91 13.27 -11.30 1.46
C CYS A 91 13.00 -10.14 2.41
N SER A 92 11.91 -9.42 2.16
CA SER A 92 11.46 -8.35 3.03
C SER A 92 9.94 -8.24 3.07
N VAL A 93 9.41 -7.81 4.19
CA VAL A 93 8.01 -7.45 4.32
C VAL A 93 7.76 -6.17 3.52
N VAL A 94 6.83 -6.19 2.58
CA VAL A 94 6.49 -5.04 1.75
C VAL A 94 5.19 -4.38 2.16
N GLU A 95 4.30 -5.16 2.77
CA GLU A 95 3.04 -4.67 3.32
C GLU A 95 2.62 -5.56 4.50
N ALA A 96 2.10 -4.97 5.57
CA ALA A 96 1.57 -5.71 6.71
C ALA A 96 0.43 -4.96 7.41
N SER A 97 -0.46 -5.72 8.05
CA SER A 97 -1.52 -5.19 8.91
C SER A 97 -1.71 -6.11 10.11
N TYR A 98 -1.96 -5.54 11.29
CA TYR A 98 -2.27 -6.26 12.52
C TYR A 98 -3.77 -6.24 12.89
N ASP A 99 -4.59 -5.55 12.11
CA ASP A 99 -6.02 -5.33 12.39
C ASP A 99 -6.93 -5.61 11.19
N SER A 100 -6.38 -6.27 10.16
CA SER A 100 -7.08 -6.63 8.94
C SER A 100 -6.60 -7.99 8.45
N GLY A 101 -7.51 -8.87 8.06
CA GLY A 101 -7.18 -10.14 7.41
C GLY A 101 -6.58 -9.96 6.01
N SER A 102 -6.08 -11.07 5.45
CA SER A 102 -5.49 -11.10 4.11
C SER A 102 -6.42 -10.46 3.06
N PRO A 103 -5.90 -9.55 2.21
CA PRO A 103 -6.67 -8.99 1.10
C PRO A 103 -7.06 -10.03 0.05
N PHE A 104 -6.37 -11.18 0.01
CA PHE A 104 -6.66 -12.30 -0.89
C PHE A 104 -7.63 -13.34 -0.32
N LYS A 105 -8.19 -13.10 0.87
CA LYS A 105 -9.08 -14.06 1.54
C LYS A 105 -10.24 -14.49 0.63
N GLY A 106 -10.31 -15.80 0.36
CA GLY A 106 -11.32 -16.43 -0.50
C GLY A 106 -10.90 -16.65 -1.95
N TYR A 107 -9.76 -16.12 -2.38
CA TYR A 107 -9.23 -16.31 -3.74
C TYR A 107 -8.21 -17.46 -3.83
N GLU A 108 -7.58 -17.86 -2.76
CA GLU A 108 -6.40 -18.73 -2.68
C GLU A 108 -6.61 -20.09 -3.38
N LYS A 109 -7.81 -20.66 -3.26
CA LYS A 109 -8.11 -21.99 -3.77
C LYS A 109 -8.09 -22.07 -5.29
N ASN A 110 -8.69 -21.10 -5.97
CA ASN A 110 -8.98 -21.16 -7.41
C ASN A 110 -8.15 -20.18 -8.23
N HIS A 111 -7.31 -19.38 -7.58
CA HIS A 111 -6.52 -18.35 -8.25
C HIS A 111 -5.05 -18.45 -7.86
N TYR A 112 -4.20 -17.93 -8.74
CA TYR A 112 -2.85 -17.50 -8.38
C TYR A 112 -2.94 -16.07 -7.87
N LEU A 113 -2.20 -15.76 -6.81
CA LEU A 113 -2.20 -14.46 -6.15
C LEU A 113 -1.06 -13.61 -6.71
N VAL A 114 -1.36 -12.39 -7.13
CA VAL A 114 -0.39 -11.45 -7.70
C VAL A 114 -0.40 -10.15 -6.90
N TYR A 115 0.69 -9.83 -6.24
CA TYR A 115 0.87 -8.55 -5.58
C TYR A 115 1.63 -7.62 -6.51
N TYR A 116 0.97 -6.61 -7.05
CA TYR A 116 1.57 -5.73 -8.04
C TYR A 116 2.22 -4.49 -7.43
N SER A 117 1.57 -3.91 -6.46
CA SER A 117 2.04 -2.77 -5.67
C SER A 117 1.28 -2.71 -4.35
N PRO A 118 1.69 -1.86 -3.40
CA PRO A 118 0.90 -1.63 -2.20
C PRO A 118 -0.54 -1.27 -2.55
N LEU A 119 -1.47 -1.96 -1.88
CA LEU A 119 -2.92 -1.81 -2.05
C LEU A 119 -3.46 -2.29 -3.40
N GLU A 120 -2.63 -2.92 -4.24
CA GLU A 120 -3.02 -3.46 -5.55
C GLU A 120 -2.91 -4.98 -5.56
N TYR A 121 -4.05 -5.63 -5.39
CA TYR A 121 -4.17 -7.07 -5.28
C TYR A 121 -4.83 -7.63 -6.52
N LEU A 122 -4.09 -8.43 -7.27
CA LEU A 122 -4.53 -9.02 -8.52
C LEU A 122 -4.60 -10.54 -8.39
N VAL A 123 -5.46 -11.17 -9.19
CA VAL A 123 -5.58 -12.63 -9.24
C VAL A 123 -5.63 -13.12 -10.67
N ILE A 124 -5.18 -14.37 -10.87
CA ILE A 124 -5.25 -15.11 -12.11
C ILE A 124 -6.05 -16.38 -11.86
N GLU A 125 -7.16 -16.60 -12.54
CA GLU A 125 -7.91 -17.85 -12.45
C GLU A 125 -7.05 -19.02 -12.95
N LYS A 126 -6.87 -20.07 -12.12
CA LYS A 126 -6.02 -21.22 -12.45
C LYS A 126 -6.45 -21.96 -13.71
N ASN A 127 -7.76 -22.00 -14.01
CA ASN A 127 -8.33 -22.65 -15.18
C ASN A 127 -8.28 -21.82 -16.46
N LYS A 128 -7.97 -20.51 -16.37
CA LYS A 128 -7.88 -19.57 -17.50
C LYS A 128 -6.45 -19.14 -17.83
N ALA A 129 -5.45 -19.70 -17.18
CA ALA A 129 -4.04 -19.41 -17.45
C ALA A 129 -3.63 -20.01 -18.82
N MET A 130 -3.79 -19.24 -19.89
CA MET A 130 -3.44 -19.64 -21.26
C MET A 130 -1.92 -19.55 -21.50
N ILE A 131 -1.44 -20.19 -22.58
CA ILE A 131 0.00 -20.27 -22.88
C ILE A 131 0.61 -18.90 -23.20
N ASN A 132 -0.08 -18.06 -23.98
CA ASN A 132 0.46 -16.81 -24.54
C ASN A 132 -0.07 -15.54 -23.84
N SER A 133 -1.15 -15.63 -23.11
CA SER A 133 -1.73 -14.51 -22.38
C SER A 133 -2.28 -14.97 -21.03
N VAL A 134 -2.42 -14.04 -20.13
CA VAL A 134 -3.04 -14.27 -18.82
C VAL A 134 -3.99 -13.13 -18.48
N SER A 135 -5.16 -13.49 -17.97
CA SER A 135 -6.15 -12.51 -17.49
C SER A 135 -5.85 -12.16 -16.04
N LEU A 136 -5.49 -10.91 -15.80
CA LEU A 136 -5.31 -10.33 -14.45
C LEU A 136 -6.61 -9.65 -14.02
N THR A 137 -7.15 -10.05 -12.90
CA THR A 137 -8.33 -9.43 -12.29
C THR A 137 -7.93 -8.71 -11.01
N ASN A 138 -8.29 -7.43 -10.91
CA ASN A 138 -8.12 -6.67 -9.68
C ASN A 138 -9.27 -7.00 -8.71
N ILE A 139 -8.92 -7.41 -7.48
CA ILE A 139 -9.89 -7.87 -6.48
C ILE A 139 -10.85 -6.74 -6.05
N GLU A 140 -10.35 -5.50 -5.96
CA GLU A 140 -11.15 -4.39 -5.46
C GLU A 140 -12.13 -3.85 -6.50
N THR A 141 -11.67 -3.75 -7.77
CA THR A 141 -12.48 -3.19 -8.85
C THR A 141 -13.29 -4.22 -9.61
N ASN A 142 -12.94 -5.50 -9.47
CA ASN A 142 -13.45 -6.62 -10.26
C ASN A 142 -13.27 -6.42 -11.78
N ARG A 143 -12.28 -5.62 -12.20
CA ARG A 143 -11.94 -5.39 -13.59
C ARG A 143 -10.83 -6.34 -14.01
N THR A 144 -10.88 -6.77 -15.26
CA THR A 144 -9.92 -7.72 -15.84
C THR A 144 -9.25 -7.12 -17.06
N ILE A 145 -7.96 -7.39 -17.22
CA ILE A 145 -7.21 -7.16 -18.46
C ILE A 145 -6.49 -8.44 -18.87
N ASP A 146 -6.35 -8.60 -20.17
CA ASP A 146 -5.47 -9.63 -20.72
C ASP A 146 -4.09 -9.01 -20.95
N VAL A 147 -3.07 -9.68 -20.43
CA VAL A 147 -1.69 -9.25 -20.55
C VAL A 147 -0.87 -10.31 -21.25
N ASP A 148 0.05 -9.84 -22.08
CA ASP A 148 1.02 -10.67 -22.75
C ASP A 148 2.04 -11.19 -21.71
N ARG A 149 2.32 -12.49 -21.73
CA ARG A 149 3.30 -13.11 -20.82
C ARG A 149 4.73 -12.60 -21.03
N ASP A 150 5.04 -12.08 -22.20
CA ASP A 150 6.37 -11.54 -22.50
C ASP A 150 6.67 -10.28 -21.68
N LYS A 151 5.65 -9.58 -21.20
CA LYS A 151 5.79 -8.42 -20.32
C LYS A 151 5.66 -8.86 -18.86
N LYS A 152 6.77 -8.97 -18.17
CA LYS A 152 6.80 -9.35 -16.77
C LYS A 152 6.08 -8.30 -15.90
N ILE A 153 4.97 -8.70 -15.29
CA ILE A 153 4.18 -7.89 -14.35
C ILE A 153 4.38 -8.47 -12.97
N ARG A 154 5.24 -7.83 -12.22
CA ARG A 154 5.46 -8.11 -10.81
C ARG A 154 5.87 -6.84 -10.10
N PHE A 155 5.76 -6.87 -8.81
CA PHE A 155 6.37 -5.87 -7.96
C PHE A 155 7.89 -5.84 -8.20
N VAL A 156 8.41 -4.67 -8.59
CA VAL A 156 9.83 -4.46 -8.83
C VAL A 156 10.39 -3.64 -7.67
N ASN A 157 11.40 -4.20 -7.03
CA ASN A 157 12.19 -3.50 -6.04
C ASN A 157 13.07 -2.45 -6.71
N ASN A 158 12.71 -1.19 -6.61
CA ASN A 158 13.55 -0.07 -7.04
C ASN A 158 14.35 0.51 -5.86
N ALA A 159 14.71 -0.32 -4.89
CA ALA A 159 15.38 0.10 -3.68
C ALA A 159 16.66 0.89 -3.97
N SER A 160 16.56 2.19 -3.97
CA SER A 160 17.68 3.06 -3.65
C SER A 160 17.74 3.15 -2.12
N ILE A 161 18.53 2.30 -1.50
CA ILE A 161 18.71 2.27 -0.05
C ILE A 161 19.36 3.58 0.39
N ARG A 162 18.56 4.56 0.74
CA ARG A 162 19.01 5.70 1.54
C ARG A 162 18.65 5.38 2.98
N ALA A 163 19.57 4.76 3.67
CA ALA A 163 19.42 4.43 5.08
C ALA A 163 19.19 5.71 5.90
N VAL A 164 18.04 5.81 6.55
CA VAL A 164 17.90 6.70 7.71
C VAL A 164 18.57 5.98 8.88
N PRO A 165 19.55 6.60 9.57
CA PRO A 165 20.27 5.93 10.65
C PRO A 165 19.32 5.60 11.81
N GLY A 166 19.36 4.34 12.24
CA GLY A 166 18.71 3.87 13.46
C GLY A 166 17.35 3.19 13.24
N GLU A 167 17.02 2.28 14.16
CA GLU A 167 15.71 1.66 14.26
C GLU A 167 14.79 2.59 15.06
N THR A 168 13.63 2.90 14.51
CA THR A 168 12.66 3.76 15.19
C THR A 168 11.25 3.50 14.71
N ILE A 169 10.28 3.84 15.57
CA ILE A 169 8.88 3.97 15.19
C ILE A 169 8.33 5.27 15.76
N ARG A 170 7.55 5.97 14.99
CA ARG A 170 6.91 7.20 15.39
C ARG A 170 5.51 7.30 14.82
N TYR A 171 4.58 7.68 15.69
CA TYR A 171 3.22 8.10 15.34
C TYR A 171 3.04 9.58 15.67
N ILE A 172 2.07 10.21 15.03
CA ILE A 172 1.57 11.51 15.49
C ILE A 172 1.10 11.42 16.94
N ASN A 173 1.24 12.49 17.70
CA ASN A 173 0.96 12.49 19.15
C ASN A 173 -0.50 12.15 19.44
N ASN A 174 -0.71 11.34 20.50
CA ASN A 174 -2.05 10.93 20.91
C ASN A 174 -2.88 10.27 19.78
N TYR A 175 -2.19 9.63 18.81
CA TYR A 175 -2.79 8.95 17.67
C TYR A 175 -4.02 8.12 18.07
N SER A 176 -3.90 7.22 19.05
CA SER A 176 -4.96 6.28 19.45
C SER A 176 -6.23 6.95 20.03
N THR A 177 -6.14 8.22 20.44
CA THR A 177 -7.25 8.94 21.08
C THR A 177 -7.72 10.17 20.34
N LYS A 178 -6.95 10.68 19.39
CA LYS A 178 -7.21 11.93 18.68
C LYS A 178 -7.42 11.78 17.18
N PHE A 179 -7.02 10.63 16.62
CA PHE A 179 -7.19 10.37 15.19
C PHE A 179 -8.49 9.60 14.95
N ASP A 180 -9.39 10.18 14.15
CA ASP A 180 -10.69 9.61 13.80
C ASP A 180 -10.60 8.96 12.41
N ALA A 181 -10.32 7.67 12.35
CA ALA A 181 -10.29 6.93 11.09
C ALA A 181 -11.73 6.69 10.55
N ILE A 182 -11.95 7.00 9.29
CA ILE A 182 -13.25 6.81 8.62
C ILE A 182 -13.09 6.16 7.25
N ASN A 183 -14.07 5.37 6.85
CA ASN A 183 -14.15 4.82 5.49
C ASN A 183 -14.72 5.84 4.50
N GLN A 184 -14.35 5.67 3.22
CA GLN A 184 -14.94 6.45 2.14
C GLN A 184 -16.39 5.99 1.87
N ASN A 185 -17.21 6.88 1.34
CA ASN A 185 -18.61 6.56 1.01
C ASN A 185 -18.83 6.21 -0.47
N THR A 186 -17.87 6.53 -1.32
CA THR A 186 -17.87 6.22 -2.76
C THR A 186 -16.46 5.90 -3.23
N ASN A 187 -16.33 5.24 -4.37
CA ASN A 187 -15.02 4.83 -4.95
C ASN A 187 -14.09 5.99 -5.36
N TYR A 188 -14.54 7.26 -5.28
CA TYR A 188 -13.77 8.42 -5.73
C TYR A 188 -13.44 9.42 -4.62
N ASN A 189 -13.74 9.08 -3.37
CA ASN A 189 -13.59 10.03 -2.25
C ASN A 189 -12.39 9.72 -1.34
N CYS A 190 -11.44 8.91 -1.77
CA CYS A 190 -10.30 8.52 -0.94
C CYS A 190 -9.46 9.73 -0.50
N VAL A 191 -9.19 10.70 -1.40
CA VAL A 191 -8.42 11.90 -1.07
C VAL A 191 -9.17 12.78 -0.07
N ALA A 192 -10.46 13.09 -0.33
CA ALA A 192 -11.27 13.88 0.59
C ALA A 192 -11.44 13.20 1.95
N THR A 193 -11.56 11.88 1.96
CA THR A 193 -11.67 11.08 3.19
C THR A 193 -10.36 11.12 3.98
N SER A 194 -9.23 10.87 3.33
CA SER A 194 -7.92 10.93 3.98
C SER A 194 -7.59 12.32 4.50
N MET A 195 -7.91 13.35 3.72
CA MET A 195 -7.74 14.75 4.15
C MET A 195 -8.63 15.09 5.34
N ALA A 196 -9.89 14.64 5.34
CA ALA A 196 -10.81 14.87 6.46
C ALA A 196 -10.30 14.22 7.76
N MET A 197 -9.71 13.03 7.70
CA MET A 197 -9.05 12.39 8.84
C MET A 197 -7.90 13.24 9.37
N CYS A 198 -7.02 13.73 8.48
CA CYS A 198 -5.89 14.60 8.83
C CYS A 198 -6.37 15.92 9.48
N LEU A 199 -7.33 16.60 8.87
CA LEU A 199 -7.87 17.87 9.38
C LEU A 199 -8.61 17.68 10.72
N ARG A 200 -9.35 16.58 10.88
CA ARG A 200 -10.02 16.28 12.13
C ARG A 200 -9.01 16.04 13.26
N TYR A 201 -7.91 15.36 12.97
CA TYR A 201 -6.83 15.19 13.94
C TYR A 201 -6.23 16.55 14.34
N LEU A 202 -5.84 17.40 13.39
CA LEU A 202 -5.28 18.75 13.67
C LEU A 202 -6.23 19.59 14.53
N LYS A 203 -7.53 19.47 14.29
CA LYS A 203 -8.55 20.08 15.14
C LYS A 203 -8.56 19.48 16.55
N ASN A 204 -8.51 18.16 16.67
CA ASN A 204 -8.58 17.45 17.96
C ASN A 204 -7.37 17.72 18.86
N ILE A 205 -6.22 18.06 18.29
CA ILE A 205 -5.02 18.49 19.03
C ILE A 205 -4.94 20.02 19.24
N GLY A 206 -5.91 20.77 18.70
CA GLY A 206 -6.01 22.22 18.90
C GLY A 206 -5.13 23.07 17.97
N THR A 207 -4.53 22.47 16.93
CA THR A 207 -3.69 23.19 15.95
C THR A 207 -4.54 24.10 15.06
N ILE A 208 -5.73 23.65 14.68
CA ILE A 208 -6.71 24.42 13.93
C ILE A 208 -8.10 24.34 14.57
N SER A 209 -8.95 25.32 14.32
CA SER A 209 -10.39 25.21 14.53
C SER A 209 -11.10 25.05 13.19
N ILE A 210 -12.17 24.25 13.18
CA ILE A 210 -13.00 23.99 12.01
C ILE A 210 -14.45 24.25 12.39
N SER A 211 -15.14 25.10 11.60
CA SER A 211 -16.56 25.36 11.80
C SER A 211 -17.28 25.61 10.49
N PHE A 212 -18.48 25.03 10.34
CA PHE A 212 -19.38 25.27 9.22
C PHE A 212 -20.81 24.86 9.59
N ASP A 213 -21.78 25.44 8.92
CA ASP A 213 -23.20 25.15 9.10
C ASP A 213 -23.66 25.20 10.57
N GLY A 214 -23.09 26.15 11.37
CA GLY A 214 -23.35 26.29 12.80
C GLY A 214 -22.69 25.27 13.71
N ASN A 215 -21.95 24.31 13.16
CA ASN A 215 -21.23 23.27 13.91
C ASN A 215 -19.75 23.64 14.10
N SER A 216 -19.34 23.89 15.34
CA SER A 216 -17.95 24.17 15.72
C SER A 216 -17.13 22.91 16.03
N ASN A 217 -17.75 21.72 16.01
CA ASN A 217 -17.09 20.44 16.26
C ASN A 217 -17.49 19.37 15.24
N PRO A 218 -17.29 19.60 13.92
CA PRO A 218 -17.67 18.65 12.90
C PRO A 218 -16.85 17.36 13.01
N SER A 219 -17.49 16.20 12.78
CA SER A 219 -16.83 14.90 12.66
C SER A 219 -15.99 14.83 11.38
N ALA A 220 -15.09 13.84 11.28
CA ALA A 220 -14.35 13.57 10.05
C ALA A 220 -15.30 13.32 8.85
N ILE A 221 -16.42 12.62 9.05
CA ILE A 221 -17.44 12.41 8.03
C ILE A 221 -18.05 13.73 7.54
N ALA A 222 -18.40 14.64 8.46
CA ALA A 222 -18.94 15.94 8.10
C ALA A 222 -17.94 16.79 7.33
N ILE A 223 -16.64 16.76 7.74
CA ILE A 223 -15.55 17.44 7.04
C ILE A 223 -15.40 16.89 5.62
N ARG A 224 -15.34 15.55 5.47
CA ARG A 224 -15.28 14.91 4.14
C ARG A 224 -16.42 15.36 3.24
N ASN A 225 -17.67 15.28 3.73
CA ASN A 225 -18.85 15.67 2.95
C ASN A 225 -18.77 17.15 2.54
N LYS A 226 -18.33 18.04 3.45
CA LYS A 226 -18.18 19.45 3.14
C LYS A 226 -17.08 19.75 2.12
N ILE A 227 -15.96 19.00 2.15
CA ILE A 227 -14.92 19.09 1.11
C ILE A 227 -15.52 18.67 -0.25
N THR A 228 -16.32 17.61 -0.29
CA THR A 228 -16.91 17.13 -1.55
C THR A 228 -17.99 18.07 -2.12
N ASP A 229 -18.62 18.92 -1.31
CA ASP A 229 -19.53 19.98 -1.79
C ASP A 229 -18.80 20.99 -2.69
N TYR A 230 -17.50 21.13 -2.56
CA TYR A 230 -16.67 22.01 -3.40
C TYR A 230 -16.21 21.34 -4.71
N TYR A 231 -16.53 20.10 -4.95
CA TYR A 231 -16.18 19.44 -6.23
C TYR A 231 -17.02 20.04 -7.36
N SER A 232 -16.36 20.66 -8.32
CA SER A 232 -17.02 21.28 -9.49
C SER A 232 -17.54 20.26 -10.50
N SER A 233 -17.14 18.99 -10.38
CA SER A 233 -17.63 17.86 -11.18
C SER A 233 -17.39 16.56 -10.44
N HIS A 234 -18.22 15.57 -10.66
CA HIS A 234 -18.14 14.23 -10.03
C HIS A 234 -16.98 13.37 -10.59
N SER A 235 -16.07 13.92 -11.36
CA SER A 235 -14.86 13.27 -11.80
C SER A 235 -13.80 13.44 -10.71
N GLY A 236 -13.42 12.37 -10.06
CA GLY A 236 -12.31 12.33 -9.08
C GLY A 236 -10.92 12.60 -9.68
N ALA A 237 -10.83 13.52 -10.64
CA ALA A 237 -9.56 13.98 -11.19
C ALA A 237 -8.90 14.93 -10.18
N ASP A 238 -7.63 14.71 -9.89
CA ASP A 238 -6.83 15.44 -8.89
C ASP A 238 -6.87 16.96 -9.02
N GLY A 239 -7.00 17.48 -10.24
CA GLY A 239 -7.15 18.90 -10.50
C GLY A 239 -8.39 19.54 -9.87
N VAL A 240 -9.36 18.75 -9.40
CA VAL A 240 -10.58 19.21 -8.75
C VAL A 240 -10.47 19.14 -7.24
N VAL A 241 -9.77 18.13 -6.72
CA VAL A 241 -9.70 17.83 -5.28
C VAL A 241 -8.90 18.88 -4.51
N ARG A 242 -7.76 19.31 -5.03
CA ARG A 242 -6.91 20.30 -4.38
C ARG A 242 -7.61 21.67 -4.24
N PRO A 243 -8.20 22.23 -5.31
CA PRO A 243 -9.00 23.45 -5.16
C PRO A 243 -10.14 23.32 -4.15
N ALA A 244 -10.80 22.15 -4.08
CA ALA A 244 -11.87 21.89 -3.10
C ALA A 244 -11.34 21.92 -1.67
N ILE A 245 -10.20 21.29 -1.40
CA ILE A 245 -9.57 21.27 -0.08
C ILE A 245 -9.12 22.69 0.31
N ASN A 246 -8.51 23.44 -0.62
CA ASN A 246 -8.08 24.82 -0.36
C ASN A 246 -9.28 25.74 -0.10
N ASN A 247 -10.38 25.60 -0.87
CA ASN A 247 -11.61 26.33 -0.62
C ASN A 247 -12.20 26.00 0.76
N PHE A 248 -12.21 24.73 1.14
CA PHE A 248 -12.63 24.33 2.48
C PHE A 248 -11.74 24.99 3.53
N GLY A 249 -10.42 24.93 3.36
CA GLY A 249 -9.44 25.50 4.30
C GLY A 249 -9.59 27.00 4.50
N VAL A 250 -9.82 27.76 3.42
CA VAL A 250 -10.01 29.21 3.48
C VAL A 250 -11.31 29.60 4.15
N ASN A 251 -12.40 28.86 3.89
CA ASN A 251 -13.75 29.25 4.33
C ASN A 251 -14.11 28.70 5.72
N HIS A 252 -13.49 27.58 6.16
CA HIS A 252 -13.95 26.86 7.34
C HIS A 252 -12.89 26.60 8.39
N CYS A 253 -11.61 26.92 8.12
CA CYS A 253 -10.51 26.71 9.07
C CYS A 253 -9.96 28.02 9.62
N SER A 254 -9.53 27.98 10.90
CA SER A 254 -8.80 29.07 11.52
C SER A 254 -7.68 28.50 12.42
N PRO A 255 -6.40 28.83 12.18
CA PRO A 255 -5.93 29.59 11.03
C PRO A 255 -6.34 28.95 9.69
N LYS A 256 -6.30 29.72 8.62
CA LYS A 256 -6.57 29.22 7.27
C LYS A 256 -5.56 28.14 6.91
N ILE A 257 -6.01 27.15 6.18
CA ILE A 257 -5.13 26.10 5.67
C ILE A 257 -5.09 26.12 4.15
N SER A 258 -3.96 25.72 3.60
CA SER A 258 -3.80 25.36 2.20
C SER A 258 -3.12 24.01 2.08
N THR A 259 -3.18 23.41 0.90
CA THR A 259 -2.45 22.19 0.63
C THR A 259 -1.34 22.46 -0.37
N ARG A 260 -0.18 21.89 -0.12
CA ARG A 260 0.90 21.75 -1.09
C ARG A 260 0.95 20.28 -1.53
N ASP A 261 1.09 20.10 -2.82
CA ASP A 261 1.40 18.81 -3.41
C ASP A 261 2.90 18.80 -3.75
N ASP A 262 3.58 17.80 -3.28
CA ASP A 262 4.92 17.44 -3.73
C ASP A 262 4.81 16.10 -4.48
N GLY A 263 5.11 16.13 -5.79
CA GLY A 263 4.96 15.00 -6.71
C GLY A 263 3.58 14.98 -7.37
N PHE A 264 3.48 15.25 -8.67
CA PHE A 264 2.20 15.42 -9.33
C PHE A 264 1.97 14.49 -10.52
N TRP A 265 0.68 14.16 -10.69
CA TRP A 265 0.08 13.48 -11.80
C TRP A 265 0.33 14.20 -13.14
N GLY A 266 1.06 13.56 -14.01
CA GLY A 266 1.04 13.90 -15.43
C GLY A 266 2.26 14.57 -16.01
N ASN A 267 3.21 15.06 -15.25
CA ASN A 267 4.49 15.53 -15.77
C ASN A 267 5.61 14.53 -15.48
N SER A 268 6.43 14.27 -16.48
CA SER A 268 7.54 13.33 -16.49
C SER A 268 8.69 13.67 -15.52
N GLU A 269 8.58 14.73 -14.76
CA GLU A 269 9.51 15.08 -13.71
C GLU A 269 8.93 14.64 -12.37
N GLN A 270 9.29 13.43 -11.98
CA GLN A 270 9.12 12.90 -10.66
C GLN A 270 9.98 13.75 -9.72
N THR A 271 9.38 14.71 -9.04
CA THR A 271 10.05 15.35 -7.90
C THR A 271 10.30 14.26 -6.89
N ASP A 272 11.54 14.13 -6.43
CA ASP A 272 11.98 13.11 -5.48
C ASP A 272 11.13 13.21 -4.20
N ILE A 273 10.08 12.40 -4.11
CA ILE A 273 9.29 12.27 -2.88
C ILE A 273 10.23 11.70 -1.84
N SER A 274 10.52 12.49 -0.82
CA SER A 274 11.50 12.13 0.20
C SER A 274 10.82 11.46 1.39
N PHE A 275 11.34 10.32 1.83
CA PHE A 275 10.96 9.75 3.13
C PHE A 275 11.27 10.71 4.29
N GLN A 276 12.26 11.58 4.12
CA GLN A 276 12.57 12.63 5.09
C GLN A 276 11.38 13.59 5.31
N THR A 277 10.62 13.91 4.27
CA THR A 277 9.40 14.73 4.41
C THR A 277 8.37 14.03 5.31
N VAL A 278 8.18 12.72 5.15
CA VAL A 278 7.28 11.96 6.04
C VAL A 278 7.77 12.03 7.49
N ILE A 279 9.07 11.89 7.71
CA ILE A 279 9.68 11.99 9.05
C ILE A 279 9.41 13.37 9.65
N ASP A 280 9.65 14.44 8.90
CA ASP A 280 9.53 15.82 9.37
C ASP A 280 8.08 16.17 9.70
N GLU A 281 7.12 15.79 8.84
CA GLU A 281 5.70 16.01 9.06
C GLU A 281 5.18 15.25 10.28
N ILE A 282 5.48 13.96 10.39
CA ILE A 282 5.04 13.14 11.54
C ILE A 282 5.67 13.65 12.85
N ASN A 283 6.94 14.04 12.83
CA ASN A 283 7.61 14.63 14.01
C ASN A 283 7.00 15.98 14.41
N SER A 284 6.45 16.72 13.45
CA SER A 284 5.72 17.97 13.68
C SER A 284 4.24 17.75 14.06
N ASN A 285 3.82 16.51 14.23
CA ASN A 285 2.42 16.09 14.47
C ASN A 285 1.46 16.49 13.34
N CYS A 286 1.93 16.53 12.13
CA CYS A 286 1.16 16.82 10.94
C CYS A 286 0.98 15.51 10.13
N PRO A 287 -0.21 14.87 10.16
CA PRO A 287 -0.48 13.74 9.29
C PRO A 287 -0.60 14.21 7.85
N LEU A 288 -0.22 13.35 6.91
CA LEU A 288 -0.25 13.69 5.48
C LEU A 288 -1.11 12.70 4.70
N VAL A 289 -1.62 13.14 3.55
CA VAL A 289 -2.31 12.26 2.61
C VAL A 289 -1.31 11.72 1.62
N MET A 290 -1.10 10.40 1.63
CA MET A 290 -0.22 9.72 0.69
C MET A 290 -1.03 9.14 -0.46
N MET A 291 -0.49 9.27 -1.67
CA MET A 291 -1.12 8.78 -2.89
C MET A 291 -0.30 7.65 -3.49
N PHE A 292 -0.96 6.54 -3.71
CA PHE A 292 -0.41 5.36 -4.36
C PHE A 292 -0.95 5.24 -5.77
N ASN A 293 -0.06 5.08 -6.74
CA ASN A 293 -0.42 4.85 -8.13
C ASN A 293 0.22 3.55 -8.61
N PRO A 294 -0.56 2.60 -9.11
CA PRO A 294 -0.09 1.29 -9.51
C PRO A 294 0.75 1.27 -10.81
N GLY A 295 0.96 2.42 -11.44
CA GLY A 295 1.71 2.50 -12.68
C GLY A 295 0.87 2.21 -13.94
N ARG A 296 1.46 2.48 -15.13
CA ARG A 296 0.73 2.50 -16.41
C ARG A 296 0.32 1.13 -16.94
N VAL A 297 0.98 0.05 -16.54
CA VAL A 297 0.79 -1.29 -17.16
C VAL A 297 -0.58 -1.87 -16.83
N VAL A 298 -1.06 -1.64 -15.61
CA VAL A 298 -2.36 -2.13 -15.12
C VAL A 298 -3.35 -1.00 -14.82
N SER A 299 -3.07 0.21 -15.28
CA SER A 299 -3.83 1.43 -14.96
C SER A 299 -5.32 1.37 -15.33
N SER A 300 -5.69 0.51 -16.28
CA SER A 300 -7.10 0.34 -16.68
C SER A 300 -7.95 -0.44 -15.68
N ILE A 301 -7.32 -1.23 -14.81
CA ILE A 301 -8.01 -2.07 -13.81
C ILE A 301 -7.68 -1.69 -12.37
N THR A 302 -6.69 -0.85 -12.17
CA THR A 302 -6.25 -0.40 -10.85
C THR A 302 -6.94 0.89 -10.44
N VAL A 303 -6.96 1.16 -9.15
CA VAL A 303 -7.49 2.39 -8.57
C VAL A 303 -6.37 3.10 -7.87
N ASN A 304 -6.18 4.38 -8.21
CA ASN A 304 -5.31 5.21 -7.40
C ASN A 304 -5.91 5.37 -6.01
N HIS A 305 -5.12 5.04 -4.99
CA HIS A 305 -5.55 5.18 -3.61
C HIS A 305 -4.88 6.35 -2.93
N ALA A 306 -5.67 7.06 -2.11
CA ALA A 306 -5.16 8.02 -1.15
C ALA A 306 -5.41 7.48 0.26
N THR A 307 -4.41 7.61 1.11
CA THR A 307 -4.41 7.14 2.49
C THR A 307 -3.99 8.24 3.44
N ALA A 308 -4.43 8.18 4.69
CA ALA A 308 -3.91 9.08 5.72
C ALA A 308 -2.68 8.45 6.38
N CYS A 309 -1.52 9.05 6.19
CA CYS A 309 -0.28 8.64 6.86
C CYS A 309 -0.21 9.26 8.25
N VAL A 310 -0.03 8.42 9.26
CA VAL A 310 -0.07 8.77 10.68
C VAL A 310 1.21 8.42 11.42
N GLY A 311 2.16 7.80 10.73
CA GLY A 311 3.42 7.38 11.32
C GLY A 311 4.41 6.86 10.32
N TYR A 312 5.61 6.60 10.82
CA TYR A 312 6.68 5.92 10.07
C TYR A 312 7.42 4.95 10.97
N LYS A 313 8.13 4.01 10.34
CA LYS A 313 9.00 3.05 11.00
C LYS A 313 10.24 2.79 10.16
N THR A 314 11.39 2.66 10.82
CA THR A 314 12.64 2.20 10.21
C THR A 314 13.12 0.95 10.94
N LEU A 315 13.47 -0.08 10.21
CA LEU A 315 13.93 -1.36 10.75
C LEU A 315 15.24 -1.79 10.09
N ASN A 316 16.16 -2.34 10.88
CA ASN A 316 17.30 -3.06 10.37
C ASN A 316 16.94 -4.54 10.17
N ASN A 317 17.01 -5.02 8.96
CA ASN A 317 16.77 -6.43 8.68
C ASN A 317 18.10 -7.20 8.66
N THR A 318 18.37 -7.91 9.74
CA THR A 318 19.57 -8.73 9.88
C THR A 318 19.58 -9.93 8.91
N ALA A 319 18.40 -10.42 8.49
CA ALA A 319 18.29 -11.51 7.52
C ALA A 319 18.75 -11.11 6.11
N THR A 320 18.83 -9.80 5.82
CA THR A 320 19.31 -9.26 4.54
C THR A 320 20.69 -8.59 4.65
N GLY A 321 21.49 -8.98 5.64
CA GLY A 321 22.83 -8.41 5.82
C GLY A 321 22.85 -7.03 6.50
N GLY A 322 21.80 -6.68 7.25
CA GLY A 322 21.73 -5.42 7.99
C GLY A 322 21.22 -4.23 7.18
N LEU A 323 20.50 -4.47 6.07
CA LEU A 323 19.84 -3.41 5.32
C LEU A 323 18.74 -2.76 6.15
N THR A 324 18.63 -1.44 6.07
CA THR A 324 17.55 -0.68 6.71
C THR A 324 16.36 -0.59 5.76
N PHE A 325 15.17 -0.86 6.28
CA PHE A 325 13.91 -0.73 5.57
C PHE A 325 13.05 0.36 6.22
N ASN A 326 12.46 1.19 5.38
CA ASN A 326 11.61 2.28 5.78
C ASN A 326 10.14 1.90 5.52
N TYR A 327 9.26 2.24 6.45
CA TYR A 327 7.82 1.98 6.34
C TYR A 327 7.02 3.23 6.67
N THR A 328 5.95 3.43 5.93
CA THR A 328 4.89 4.37 6.32
C THR A 328 3.76 3.61 6.99
N ILE A 329 3.13 4.24 7.97
CA ILE A 329 1.98 3.71 8.70
C ILE A 329 0.77 4.51 8.27
N VAL A 330 -0.15 3.86 7.59
CA VAL A 330 -1.28 4.52 6.92
C VAL A 330 -2.62 3.92 7.34
N HIS A 331 -3.66 4.76 7.34
CA HIS A 331 -5.06 4.33 7.32
C HIS A 331 -5.58 4.36 5.90
N MET A 332 -6.07 3.22 5.44
CA MET A 332 -6.62 3.05 4.10
C MET A 332 -8.14 3.14 4.14
N PRO A 333 -8.75 4.23 3.66
CA PRO A 333 -10.19 4.33 3.59
C PRO A 333 -10.73 3.46 2.44
N ASN A 334 -11.56 2.48 2.75
CA ASN A 334 -12.20 1.59 1.78
C ASN A 334 -13.70 1.89 1.66
N VAL A 335 -14.29 1.56 0.51
CA VAL A 335 -15.75 1.47 0.36
C VAL A 335 -16.19 0.15 0.97
N SER A 336 -16.24 0.08 2.27
CA SER A 336 -16.72 -1.12 2.95
C SER A 336 -17.78 -0.77 3.99
N SER A 337 -18.66 -1.73 4.25
CA SER A 337 -19.62 -1.66 5.35
C SER A 337 -18.94 -1.88 6.73
N SER A 338 -17.65 -2.17 6.75
CA SER A 338 -16.89 -2.34 7.99
C SER A 338 -16.73 -1.00 8.70
N SER A 339 -16.96 -1.00 10.01
CA SER A 339 -16.72 0.17 10.87
C SER A 339 -15.25 0.44 11.13
N THR A 340 -14.37 -0.51 10.82
CA THR A 340 -12.93 -0.43 11.05
C THR A 340 -12.19 -0.04 9.77
N VAL A 341 -11.35 0.99 9.87
CA VAL A 341 -10.41 1.39 8.82
C VAL A 341 -9.08 0.72 9.14
N PRO A 342 -8.57 -0.19 8.29
CA PRO A 342 -7.37 -0.93 8.60
C PRO A 342 -6.14 -0.03 8.66
N THR A 343 -5.24 -0.37 9.58
CA THR A 343 -3.90 0.22 9.68
C THR A 343 -2.94 -0.66 8.87
N LYS A 344 -2.27 -0.07 7.90
CA LYS A 344 -1.29 -0.77 7.08
C LYS A 344 0.10 -0.17 7.26
N GLN A 345 1.09 -1.04 7.29
CA GLN A 345 2.51 -0.70 7.28
C GLN A 345 3.05 -1.06 5.90
N ILE A 346 3.46 -0.05 5.16
CA ILE A 346 3.83 -0.17 3.75
C ILE A 346 5.29 0.21 3.61
N SER A 347 6.11 -0.69 3.05
CA SER A 347 7.52 -0.40 2.81
C SER A 347 7.69 0.76 1.83
N TRP A 348 8.42 1.78 2.24
CA TRP A 348 8.78 2.93 1.41
C TRP A 348 9.73 2.55 0.28
N ASP A 349 10.63 1.64 0.54
CA ASP A 349 11.71 1.29 -0.38
C ASP A 349 11.21 0.52 -1.62
N TYR A 350 9.96 0.05 -1.58
CA TYR A 350 9.35 -0.78 -2.62
C TYR A 350 8.17 -0.11 -3.33
N ASN A 351 7.98 1.20 -3.18
CA ASN A 351 6.69 1.80 -3.50
C ASN A 351 6.66 2.72 -4.71
N ASN A 352 5.60 2.56 -5.49
CA ASN A 352 5.10 3.57 -6.40
C ASN A 352 4.28 4.62 -5.63
N ILE A 353 4.92 5.35 -4.72
CA ILE A 353 4.31 6.51 -4.10
C ILE A 353 4.42 7.64 -5.11
N HIS A 354 3.27 8.15 -5.55
CA HIS A 354 3.20 9.17 -6.60
C HIS A 354 3.16 10.59 -6.08
N GLY A 355 2.86 10.77 -4.80
CA GLY A 355 2.77 12.08 -4.22
C GLY A 355 2.13 12.07 -2.83
N TYR A 356 2.15 13.21 -2.20
CA TYR A 356 1.44 13.46 -0.97
C TYR A 356 0.88 14.88 -0.96
N TYR A 357 -0.23 15.06 -0.24
CA TYR A 357 -0.72 16.37 0.10
C TYR A 357 -0.30 16.70 1.54
N LEU A 358 0.41 17.78 1.69
CA LEU A 358 0.77 18.35 2.98
C LEU A 358 -0.26 19.43 3.35
N VAL A 359 -0.58 19.51 4.63
CA VAL A 359 -1.45 20.56 5.16
C VAL A 359 -0.57 21.71 5.65
N TYR A 360 -0.65 22.86 4.99
CA TYR A 360 0.00 24.08 5.44
C TYR A 360 -0.97 24.93 6.23
N ILE A 361 -0.51 25.37 7.39
CA ILE A 361 -1.21 26.28 8.30
C ILE A 361 -0.61 27.67 8.05
N GLY A 362 -1.37 28.55 7.43
CA GLY A 362 -0.95 29.90 7.05
C GLY A 362 -1.66 30.98 7.84
#